data_50d9f775276d26caabc4f228fbf1fa21
#
_entry.id   50d9f775276d26caabc4f228fbf1fa21
#
_cell.length_a   1.000
_cell.length_b   1.000
_cell.length_c   1.000
_cell.angle_alpha   90.00
_cell.angle_beta   90.00
_cell.angle_gamma   90.00
#
_symmetry.space_group_name_H-M   'P 1'
#
loop_
_entity.id
_entity.type
_entity.pdbx_description
1 polymer ?
#
loop_
_entity_poly.entity_id
_entity_poly.type
_entity_poly.pdbx_seq_one_letter_code
_entity_poly.pdbx_strand_id
1 'polypeptide(L)'
;AWRILGQESYAYEISQDFDYDLRKVAVVVPIGNAGNITAVMRGFLKFLDAGIIDQLPKIIGVQSEHANPVYRYYREPEPSKRRFEPVSVRPSVAQAAMIGNPVSMPRVIKLVEHYQRRTGEPKVFFVEVTEQEIMDWELLANRNGHIACTHGGECLAGLVQAIKHGHVAADECAVLDSTAHALKFAGFQDYYFGDHFPPEYHVKPNAALKNAP
;
A
#
# COMPACT_ATOMS: atom_id res chain seq x y z
N ALA A 1 -14.29 -3.89 -14.90
CA ALA A 1 -15.06 -4.89 -14.12
C ALA A 1 -14.26 -6.18 -13.92
N TRP A 2 -13.83 -6.86 -14.98
CA TRP A 2 -13.11 -8.15 -14.93
C TRP A 2 -11.79 -8.11 -14.13
N ARG A 3 -11.02 -7.02 -14.26
CA ARG A 3 -9.74 -6.86 -13.54
C ARG A 3 -9.92 -6.90 -12.02
N ILE A 4 -10.89 -6.14 -11.49
CA ILE A 4 -11.16 -6.13 -10.05
C ILE A 4 -11.63 -7.52 -9.59
N LEU A 5 -12.50 -8.17 -10.38
CA LEU A 5 -13.00 -9.50 -10.06
C LEU A 5 -11.88 -10.54 -10.00
N GLY A 6 -10.93 -10.49 -10.94
CA GLY A 6 -9.77 -11.38 -10.93
C GLY A 6 -8.81 -11.12 -9.76
N GLN A 7 -8.60 -9.86 -9.39
CA GLN A 7 -7.73 -9.49 -8.27
C GLN A 7 -8.33 -9.80 -6.89
N GLU A 8 -9.61 -10.14 -6.78
CA GLU A 8 -10.20 -10.59 -5.51
C GLU A 8 -9.54 -11.89 -4.99
N SER A 9 -8.90 -12.67 -5.87
CA SER A 9 -8.16 -13.88 -5.48
C SER A 9 -7.04 -13.62 -4.46
N TYR A 10 -6.50 -12.42 -4.42
CA TYR A 10 -5.56 -11.98 -3.39
C TYR A 10 -6.08 -12.25 -1.97
N ALA A 11 -7.32 -11.82 -1.70
CA ALA A 11 -7.95 -12.04 -0.41
C ALA A 11 -8.19 -13.52 -0.12
N TYR A 12 -8.48 -14.31 -1.16
CA TYR A 12 -8.75 -15.73 -1.05
C TYR A 12 -7.47 -16.50 -0.70
N GLU A 13 -6.38 -16.22 -1.39
CA GLU A 13 -5.08 -16.83 -1.17
C GLU A 13 -4.52 -16.43 0.21
N ILE A 14 -4.57 -15.15 0.59
CA ILE A 14 -4.18 -14.69 1.93
C ILE A 14 -5.00 -15.40 3.00
N SER A 15 -6.32 -15.54 2.82
CA SER A 15 -7.15 -16.23 3.81
C SER A 15 -6.72 -17.69 3.97
N GLN A 16 -6.39 -18.36 2.87
CA GLN A 16 -5.90 -19.74 2.88
C GLN A 16 -4.53 -19.87 3.57
N ASP A 17 -3.61 -18.95 3.31
CA ASP A 17 -2.26 -18.96 3.89
C ASP A 17 -2.27 -18.76 5.42
N PHE A 18 -3.33 -18.14 5.95
CA PHE A 18 -3.56 -17.94 7.38
C PHE A 18 -4.60 -18.90 7.98
N ASP A 19 -4.87 -20.04 7.34
CA ASP A 19 -5.86 -21.01 7.80
C ASP A 19 -7.23 -20.36 8.13
N TYR A 20 -7.58 -19.31 7.36
CA TYR A 20 -8.80 -18.50 7.49
C TYR A 20 -8.94 -17.71 8.81
N ASP A 21 -7.88 -17.64 9.62
CA ASP A 21 -7.83 -16.80 10.83
C ASP A 21 -7.11 -15.47 10.54
N LEU A 22 -7.88 -14.41 10.32
CA LEU A 22 -7.36 -13.10 9.95
C LEU A 22 -7.36 -12.08 11.11
N ARG A 23 -7.56 -12.53 12.36
CA ARG A 23 -7.67 -11.65 13.52
C ARG A 23 -6.46 -10.75 13.76
N LYS A 24 -5.28 -11.25 13.46
CA LYS A 24 -4.00 -10.55 13.64
C LYS A 24 -3.26 -10.34 12.31
N VAL A 25 -4.00 -10.10 11.25
CA VAL A 25 -3.45 -9.88 9.91
C VAL A 25 -3.68 -8.45 9.46
N ALA A 26 -2.64 -7.81 8.97
CA ALA A 26 -2.66 -6.52 8.31
C ALA A 26 -2.16 -6.67 6.86
N VAL A 27 -2.98 -6.27 5.88
CA VAL A 27 -2.62 -6.33 4.46
C VAL A 27 -2.25 -4.93 3.97
N VAL A 28 -1.03 -4.77 3.48
CA VAL A 28 -0.48 -3.48 3.02
C VAL A 28 -0.49 -3.42 1.50
N VAL A 29 -1.17 -2.43 0.94
CA VAL A 29 -1.46 -2.34 -0.50
C VAL A 29 -1.04 -0.97 -1.06
N PRO A 30 -0.23 -0.91 -2.13
CA PRO A 30 0.13 0.35 -2.78
C PRO A 30 -1.06 0.85 -3.61
N ILE A 31 -1.30 2.17 -3.60
CA ILE A 31 -2.48 2.76 -4.22
C ILE A 31 -2.12 3.69 -5.38
N GLY A 32 -2.44 3.28 -6.60
CA GLY A 32 -2.54 4.17 -7.76
C GLY A 32 -4.02 4.47 -8.08
N ASN A 33 -4.60 3.81 -9.08
CA ASN A 33 -6.03 3.92 -9.44
C ASN A 33 -7.00 3.33 -8.41
N ALA A 34 -6.49 2.83 -7.29
CA ALA A 34 -7.24 2.19 -6.20
C ALA A 34 -8.07 0.94 -6.61
N GLY A 35 -7.75 0.34 -7.77
CA GLY A 35 -8.40 -0.90 -8.22
C GLY A 35 -8.01 -2.10 -7.37
N ASN A 36 -6.72 -2.22 -7.02
CA ASN A 36 -6.19 -3.33 -6.26
C ASN A 36 -6.78 -3.37 -4.83
N ILE A 37 -6.64 -2.29 -4.05
CA ILE A 37 -7.23 -2.21 -2.70
C ILE A 37 -8.75 -2.44 -2.72
N THR A 38 -9.43 -1.99 -3.79
CA THR A 38 -10.86 -2.27 -4.00
C THR A 38 -11.12 -3.78 -4.11
N ALA A 39 -10.30 -4.49 -4.88
CA ALA A 39 -10.44 -5.93 -5.07
C ALA A 39 -10.15 -6.72 -3.80
N VAL A 40 -9.07 -6.36 -3.09
CA VAL A 40 -8.67 -6.99 -1.83
C VAL A 40 -9.79 -6.87 -0.78
N MET A 41 -10.30 -5.65 -0.54
CA MET A 41 -11.42 -5.45 0.38
C MET A 41 -12.68 -6.23 -0.03
N ARG A 42 -13.00 -6.26 -1.31
CA ARG A 42 -14.17 -7.01 -1.81
C ARG A 42 -14.03 -8.52 -1.62
N GLY A 43 -12.84 -9.05 -1.87
CA GLY A 43 -12.58 -10.47 -1.68
C GLY A 43 -12.79 -10.90 -0.22
N PHE A 44 -12.24 -10.16 0.73
CA PHE A 44 -12.45 -10.43 2.16
C PHE A 44 -13.92 -10.29 2.57
N LEU A 45 -14.62 -9.25 2.09
CA LEU A 45 -16.05 -9.10 2.37
C LEU A 45 -16.87 -10.29 1.84
N LYS A 46 -16.56 -10.80 0.66
CA LYS A 46 -17.22 -12.00 0.12
C LYS A 46 -16.99 -13.23 0.98
N PHE A 47 -15.77 -13.43 1.48
CA PHE A 47 -15.45 -14.55 2.35
C PHE A 47 -16.16 -14.44 3.70
N LEU A 48 -16.24 -13.21 4.24
CA LEU A 48 -17.04 -12.97 5.45
C LEU A 48 -18.54 -13.24 5.23
N ASP A 49 -19.10 -12.77 4.09
CA ASP A 49 -20.51 -12.99 3.75
C ASP A 49 -20.83 -14.46 3.51
N ALA A 50 -19.87 -15.23 3.01
CA ALA A 50 -19.99 -16.67 2.81
C ALA A 50 -19.73 -17.49 4.09
N GLY A 51 -19.37 -16.86 5.20
CA GLY A 51 -19.02 -17.55 6.45
C GLY A 51 -17.73 -18.36 6.38
N ILE A 52 -16.84 -18.04 5.44
CA ILE A 52 -15.54 -18.72 5.29
C ILE A 52 -14.52 -18.15 6.28
N ILE A 53 -14.59 -16.85 6.56
CA ILE A 53 -13.84 -16.17 7.61
C ILE A 53 -14.79 -15.53 8.60
N ASP A 54 -14.38 -15.44 9.86
CA ASP A 54 -15.19 -14.83 10.93
C ASP A 54 -14.87 -13.35 11.12
N GLN A 55 -13.68 -12.92 10.71
CA GLN A 55 -13.20 -11.55 10.89
C GLN A 55 -12.45 -11.03 9.68
N LEU A 56 -12.58 -9.72 9.44
CA LEU A 56 -11.85 -9.02 8.41
C LEU A 56 -10.46 -8.59 8.91
N PRO A 57 -9.40 -8.71 8.09
CA PRO A 57 -8.07 -8.21 8.45
C PRO A 57 -8.02 -6.69 8.44
N LYS A 58 -6.94 -6.10 8.96
CA LYS A 58 -6.62 -4.70 8.72
C LYS A 58 -6.16 -4.49 7.29
N ILE A 59 -6.49 -3.34 6.71
CA ILE A 59 -6.03 -2.92 5.38
C ILE A 59 -5.28 -1.60 5.54
N ILE A 60 -4.05 -1.56 5.06
CA ILE A 60 -3.21 -0.38 5.04
C ILE A 60 -3.00 0.04 3.59
N GLY A 61 -3.61 1.13 3.19
CA GLY A 61 -3.39 1.71 1.86
C GLY A 61 -2.21 2.69 1.90
N VAL A 62 -1.27 2.54 0.97
CA VAL A 62 -0.05 3.35 0.94
C VAL A 62 -0.02 4.21 -0.31
N GLN A 63 0.40 5.47 -0.17
CA GLN A 63 0.67 6.36 -1.29
C GLN A 63 1.97 7.13 -1.08
N SER A 64 2.68 7.38 -2.19
CA SER A 64 3.79 8.33 -2.21
C SER A 64 3.29 9.76 -1.97
N GLU A 65 4.06 10.58 -1.26
CA GLU A 65 3.81 12.01 -1.07
C GLU A 65 3.69 12.79 -2.41
N HIS A 66 4.19 12.22 -3.51
CA HIS A 66 4.12 12.80 -4.84
C HIS A 66 2.81 12.50 -5.57
N ALA A 67 1.98 11.57 -5.07
CA ALA A 67 0.67 11.21 -5.64
C ALA A 67 -0.27 10.62 -4.58
N ASN A 68 -0.78 11.45 -3.65
CA ASN A 68 -1.43 11.04 -2.39
C ASN A 68 -2.91 11.43 -2.21
N PRO A 69 -3.76 11.45 -3.25
CA PRO A 69 -5.13 11.99 -3.12
C PRO A 69 -6.01 11.18 -2.14
N VAL A 70 -5.81 9.86 -2.04
CA VAL A 70 -6.58 9.00 -1.12
C VAL A 70 -6.16 9.27 0.32
N TYR A 71 -4.86 9.32 0.58
CA TYR A 71 -4.34 9.68 1.89
C TYR A 71 -4.87 11.04 2.35
N ARG A 72 -4.81 12.07 1.51
CA ARG A 72 -5.31 13.43 1.83
C ARG A 72 -6.78 13.42 2.22
N TYR A 73 -7.61 12.63 1.54
CA TYR A 73 -9.03 12.49 1.87
C TYR A 73 -9.24 11.87 3.25
N TYR A 74 -8.50 10.80 3.58
CA TYR A 74 -8.67 10.10 4.86
C TYR A 74 -7.89 10.71 6.03
N ARG A 75 -6.94 11.62 5.76
CA ARG A 75 -6.25 12.41 6.79
C ARG A 75 -7.21 13.30 7.58
N GLU A 76 -8.31 13.72 6.98
CA GLU A 76 -9.39 14.40 7.69
C GLU A 76 -10.13 13.36 8.56
N PRO A 77 -10.04 13.49 9.91
CA PRO A 77 -10.63 12.50 10.82
C PRO A 77 -12.16 12.52 10.81
N GLU A 78 -12.77 13.68 10.57
CA GLU A 78 -14.21 13.85 10.59
C GLU A 78 -14.82 13.53 9.22
N PRO A 79 -15.60 12.42 9.07
CA PRO A 79 -16.11 11.98 7.77
C PRO A 79 -16.96 13.05 7.05
N SER A 80 -17.72 13.86 7.80
CA SER A 80 -18.57 14.92 7.23
C SER A 80 -17.78 16.06 6.57
N LYS A 81 -16.52 16.25 7.00
CA LYS A 81 -15.62 17.28 6.47
C LYS A 81 -14.76 16.78 5.31
N ARG A 82 -14.69 15.48 5.09
CA ARG A 82 -13.90 14.91 4.01
C ARG A 82 -14.36 15.43 2.66
N ARG A 83 -13.41 15.95 1.89
CA ARG A 83 -13.63 16.36 0.49
C ARG A 83 -12.55 15.73 -0.37
N PHE A 84 -12.97 15.05 -1.41
CA PHE A 84 -12.04 14.51 -2.38
C PHE A 84 -11.62 15.60 -3.36
N GLU A 85 -10.33 15.86 -3.42
CA GLU A 85 -9.69 16.77 -4.35
C GLU A 85 -8.59 16.03 -5.11
N PRO A 86 -8.59 16.07 -6.44
CA PRO A 86 -7.47 15.59 -7.22
C PRO A 86 -6.19 16.35 -6.87
N VAL A 87 -5.05 15.66 -6.98
CA VAL A 87 -3.73 16.28 -6.76
C VAL A 87 -2.93 16.33 -8.06
N SER A 88 -2.12 17.38 -8.23
CA SER A 88 -1.09 17.40 -9.26
C SER A 88 0.03 16.44 -8.85
N VAL A 89 0.30 15.45 -9.69
CA VAL A 89 1.36 14.48 -9.43
C VAL A 89 2.74 15.08 -9.70
N ARG A 90 3.74 14.64 -8.96
CA ARG A 90 5.15 14.92 -9.18
C ARG A 90 5.86 13.63 -9.61
N PRO A 91 7.05 13.70 -10.23
CA PRO A 91 7.84 12.53 -10.53
C PRO A 91 8.04 11.65 -9.31
N SER A 92 7.74 10.36 -9.44
CA SER A 92 7.80 9.41 -8.33
C SER A 92 8.52 8.12 -8.74
N VAL A 93 9.27 7.52 -7.83
CA VAL A 93 9.83 6.18 -8.01
C VAL A 93 8.71 5.13 -8.05
N ALA A 94 7.57 5.39 -7.41
CA ALA A 94 6.35 4.58 -7.50
C ALA A 94 5.57 4.88 -8.80
N GLN A 95 6.21 4.75 -9.96
CA GLN A 95 5.72 5.21 -11.27
C GLN A 95 4.30 4.75 -11.62
N ALA A 96 3.95 3.49 -11.37
CA ALA A 96 2.63 2.98 -11.70
C ALA A 96 1.52 3.51 -10.77
N ALA A 97 1.90 4.11 -9.63
CA ALA A 97 0.99 4.74 -8.67
C ALA A 97 0.89 6.27 -8.83
N MET A 98 1.57 6.88 -9.80
CA MET A 98 1.49 8.32 -10.08
C MET A 98 0.10 8.73 -10.61
N ILE A 99 -0.91 8.60 -9.77
CA ILE A 99 -2.30 8.87 -10.12
C ILE A 99 -2.88 9.95 -9.18
N GLY A 100 -3.07 11.15 -9.72
CA GLY A 100 -3.62 12.27 -8.96
C GLY A 100 -5.15 12.28 -8.85
N ASN A 101 -5.85 11.51 -9.69
CA ASN A 101 -7.31 11.39 -9.68
C ASN A 101 -7.73 9.93 -9.90
N PRO A 102 -7.71 9.09 -8.84
CA PRO A 102 -8.02 7.68 -8.96
C PRO A 102 -9.47 7.42 -9.39
N VAL A 103 -9.65 6.74 -10.51
CA VAL A 103 -10.99 6.39 -11.06
C VAL A 103 -11.83 5.58 -10.07
N SER A 104 -11.20 4.80 -9.21
CA SER A 104 -11.91 3.96 -8.23
C SER A 104 -12.21 4.67 -6.89
N MET A 105 -11.86 5.95 -6.73
CA MET A 105 -12.06 6.67 -5.46
C MET A 105 -13.49 6.59 -4.90
N PRO A 106 -14.56 6.82 -5.69
CA PRO A 106 -15.93 6.69 -5.15
C PRO A 106 -16.24 5.28 -4.65
N ARG A 107 -15.60 4.27 -5.24
CA ARG A 107 -15.76 2.86 -4.84
C ARG A 107 -14.99 2.57 -3.56
N VAL A 108 -13.78 3.11 -3.43
CA VAL A 108 -12.98 3.00 -2.18
C VAL A 108 -13.76 3.57 -1.01
N ILE A 109 -14.32 4.79 -1.14
CA ILE A 109 -15.10 5.42 -0.06
C ILE A 109 -16.24 4.50 0.40
N LYS A 110 -17.05 4.01 -0.53
CA LYS A 110 -18.17 3.10 -0.20
C LYS A 110 -17.70 1.80 0.45
N LEU A 111 -16.59 1.25 -0.01
CA LEU A 111 -16.05 0.00 0.55
C LEU A 111 -15.46 0.18 1.93
N VAL A 112 -14.74 1.27 2.19
CA VAL A 112 -14.21 1.59 3.53
C VAL A 112 -15.36 1.74 4.52
N GLU A 113 -16.42 2.48 4.17
CA GLU A 113 -17.61 2.61 5.00
C GLU A 113 -18.29 1.25 5.26
N HIS A 114 -18.38 0.43 4.22
CA HIS A 114 -18.97 -0.91 4.36
C HIS A 114 -18.11 -1.80 5.25
N TYR A 115 -16.79 -1.78 5.06
CA TYR A 115 -15.83 -2.53 5.86
C TYR A 115 -15.93 -2.16 7.34
N GLN A 116 -15.96 -0.88 7.66
CA GLN A 116 -16.11 -0.36 9.02
C GLN A 116 -17.46 -0.76 9.66
N ARG A 117 -18.56 -0.73 8.90
CA ARG A 117 -19.87 -1.20 9.42
C ARG A 117 -19.86 -2.69 9.76
N ARG A 118 -19.11 -3.51 8.98
CA ARG A 118 -19.03 -4.96 9.20
C ARG A 118 -18.12 -5.32 10.37
N THR A 119 -17.11 -4.53 10.66
CA THR A 119 -16.17 -4.75 11.77
C THR A 119 -16.60 -4.09 13.07
N GLY A 120 -17.41 -3.05 13.02
CA GLY A 120 -17.76 -2.21 14.18
C GLY A 120 -16.61 -1.32 14.66
N GLU A 121 -15.44 -1.39 14.03
CA GLU A 121 -14.23 -0.63 14.37
C GLU A 121 -13.44 -0.24 13.11
N PRO A 122 -12.55 0.78 13.20
CA PRO A 122 -11.67 1.12 12.09
C PRO A 122 -10.66 0.00 11.81
N LYS A 123 -10.70 -0.56 10.61
CA LYS A 123 -9.72 -1.55 10.12
C LYS A 123 -9.09 -1.18 8.77
N VAL A 124 -9.46 -0.04 8.20
CA VAL A 124 -8.85 0.46 6.95
C VAL A 124 -8.17 1.78 7.24
N PHE A 125 -6.87 1.85 7.02
CA PHE A 125 -6.03 3.01 7.29
C PHE A 125 -5.27 3.40 6.04
N PHE A 126 -4.88 4.66 5.94
CA PHE A 126 -4.12 5.18 4.82
C PHE A 126 -2.89 5.92 5.35
N VAL A 127 -1.74 5.63 4.76
CA VAL A 127 -0.46 6.25 5.13
C VAL A 127 0.23 6.82 3.90
N GLU A 128 1.05 7.82 4.14
CA GLU A 128 1.89 8.46 3.14
C GLU A 128 3.35 8.12 3.41
N VAL A 129 4.13 7.95 2.34
CA VAL A 129 5.56 7.69 2.39
C VAL A 129 6.32 8.63 1.45
N THR A 130 7.55 8.96 1.79
CA THR A 130 8.42 9.76 0.94
C THR A 130 9.09 8.91 -0.14
N GLU A 131 9.54 9.54 -1.21
CA GLU A 131 10.31 8.87 -2.27
C GLU A 131 11.59 8.24 -1.72
N GLN A 132 12.24 8.90 -0.76
CA GLN A 132 13.41 8.39 -0.07
C GLN A 132 13.12 7.10 0.69
N GLU A 133 12.02 7.06 1.45
CA GLU A 133 11.61 5.86 2.18
C GLU A 133 11.32 4.70 1.24
N ILE A 134 10.64 4.96 0.11
CA ILE A 134 10.36 3.93 -0.89
C ILE A 134 11.65 3.26 -1.37
N MET A 135 12.66 4.07 -1.77
CA MET A 135 13.93 3.55 -2.27
C MET A 135 14.74 2.85 -1.18
N ASP A 136 14.85 3.43 0.01
CA ASP A 136 15.62 2.83 1.10
C ASP A 136 15.02 1.47 1.52
N TRP A 137 13.70 1.37 1.64
CA TRP A 137 13.04 0.12 2.00
C TRP A 137 13.03 -0.92 0.89
N GLU A 138 12.94 -0.51 -0.40
CA GLU A 138 13.13 -1.42 -1.53
C GLU A 138 14.52 -2.06 -1.49
N LEU A 139 15.56 -1.24 -1.35
CA LEU A 139 16.95 -1.73 -1.34
C LEU A 139 17.21 -2.62 -0.13
N LEU A 140 16.66 -2.28 1.04
CA LEU A 140 16.77 -3.12 2.22
C LEU A 140 16.05 -4.47 2.03
N ALA A 141 14.87 -4.48 1.42
CA ALA A 141 14.15 -5.71 1.09
C ALA A 141 14.97 -6.58 0.12
N ASN A 142 15.53 -5.98 -0.93
CA ASN A 142 16.32 -6.67 -1.94
C ASN A 142 17.58 -7.31 -1.34
N ARG A 143 18.24 -6.65 -0.39
CA ARG A 143 19.37 -7.22 0.36
C ARG A 143 19.00 -8.44 1.21
N ASN A 144 17.78 -8.49 1.67
CA ASN A 144 17.26 -9.60 2.46
C ASN A 144 16.59 -10.69 1.59
N GLY A 145 16.80 -10.68 0.27
CA GLY A 145 16.33 -11.70 -0.66
C GLY A 145 14.92 -11.48 -1.20
N HIS A 146 14.27 -10.34 -0.87
CA HIS A 146 12.96 -9.97 -1.40
C HIS A 146 13.14 -9.07 -2.63
N ILE A 147 13.24 -9.66 -3.81
CA ILE A 147 13.51 -8.93 -5.07
C ILE A 147 12.27 -8.12 -5.50
N ALA A 148 11.93 -7.14 -4.70
CA ALA A 148 10.77 -6.28 -4.85
C ALA A 148 11.05 -5.07 -5.74
N CYS A 149 10.05 -4.61 -6.50
CA CYS A 149 10.10 -3.32 -7.17
C CYS A 149 9.83 -2.16 -6.20
N THR A 150 9.88 -0.93 -6.70
CA THR A 150 9.59 0.29 -5.92
C THR A 150 8.25 0.24 -5.20
N HIS A 151 7.21 -0.42 -5.76
CA HIS A 151 5.92 -0.59 -5.06
C HIS A 151 5.98 -1.57 -3.89
N GLY A 152 6.87 -2.57 -3.94
CA GLY A 152 7.17 -3.41 -2.77
C GLY A 152 7.88 -2.59 -1.68
N GLY A 153 8.81 -1.73 -2.07
CA GLY A 153 9.43 -0.73 -1.19
C GLY A 153 8.41 0.23 -0.59
N GLU A 154 7.47 0.71 -1.40
CA GLU A 154 6.34 1.55 -0.96
C GLU A 154 5.50 0.84 0.12
N CYS A 155 5.16 -0.44 -0.07
CA CYS A 155 4.43 -1.22 0.92
C CYS A 155 5.23 -1.40 2.22
N LEU A 156 6.51 -1.68 2.14
CA LEU A 156 7.35 -1.86 3.33
C LEU A 156 7.52 -0.54 4.09
N ALA A 157 7.77 0.57 3.39
CA ALA A 157 7.77 1.91 3.97
C ALA A 157 6.42 2.23 4.64
N GLY A 158 5.31 1.91 3.97
CA GLY A 158 3.96 2.08 4.48
C GLY A 158 3.67 1.27 5.74
N LEU A 159 4.16 0.03 5.82
CA LEU A 159 4.09 -0.77 7.05
C LEU A 159 4.80 -0.07 8.21
N VAL A 160 5.99 0.45 7.98
CA VAL A 160 6.74 1.17 9.01
C VAL A 160 5.99 2.41 9.49
N GLN A 161 5.40 3.17 8.59
CA GLN A 161 4.55 4.31 8.95
C GLN A 161 3.29 3.86 9.71
N ALA A 162 2.64 2.77 9.29
CA ALA A 162 1.47 2.23 9.97
C ALA A 162 1.78 1.78 11.40
N ILE A 163 2.95 1.17 11.64
CA ILE A 163 3.43 0.82 12.99
C ILE A 163 3.67 2.09 13.83
N LYS A 164 4.36 3.08 13.28
CA LYS A 164 4.62 4.36 13.96
C LYS A 164 3.34 5.09 14.38
N HIS A 165 2.28 4.96 13.58
CA HIS A 165 0.97 5.55 13.87
C HIS A 165 0.08 4.67 14.74
N GLY A 166 0.54 3.49 15.17
CA GLY A 166 -0.23 2.56 16.00
C GLY A 166 -1.36 1.84 15.25
N HIS A 167 -1.34 1.84 13.91
CA HIS A 167 -2.33 1.12 13.10
C HIS A 167 -2.03 -0.39 13.04
N VAL A 168 -0.77 -0.77 13.15
CA VAL A 168 -0.33 -2.16 13.17
C VAL A 168 0.45 -2.39 14.47
N ALA A 169 0.07 -3.41 15.23
CA ALA A 169 0.70 -3.78 16.48
C ALA A 169 1.86 -4.77 16.25
N ALA A 170 2.75 -4.90 17.23
CA ALA A 170 3.93 -5.76 17.14
C ALA A 170 3.61 -7.26 17.08
N ASP A 171 2.43 -7.66 17.52
CA ASP A 171 1.93 -9.04 17.51
C ASP A 171 1.03 -9.37 16.30
N GLU A 172 0.91 -8.46 15.35
CA GLU A 172 0.19 -8.66 14.10
C GLU A 172 1.14 -9.07 12.97
N CYS A 173 0.69 -9.96 12.11
CA CYS A 173 1.40 -10.35 10.91
C CYS A 173 1.04 -9.42 9.75
N ALA A 174 2.04 -8.88 9.06
CA ALA A 174 1.84 -8.03 7.91
C ALA A 174 2.05 -8.80 6.60
N VAL A 175 1.07 -8.71 5.69
CA VAL A 175 1.17 -9.19 4.31
C VAL A 175 1.41 -7.99 3.40
N LEU A 176 2.54 -7.97 2.71
CA LEU A 176 2.91 -6.87 1.80
C LEU A 176 2.58 -7.25 0.35
N ASP A 177 1.80 -6.42 -0.33
CA ASP A 177 1.51 -6.58 -1.74
C ASP A 177 2.72 -6.16 -2.60
N SER A 178 3.66 -7.09 -2.83
CA SER A 178 4.81 -6.89 -3.70
C SER A 178 4.40 -7.09 -5.16
N THR A 179 3.90 -6.04 -5.80
CA THR A 179 3.19 -6.10 -7.07
C THR A 179 4.04 -6.48 -8.28
N ALA A 180 5.37 -6.34 -8.22
CA ALA A 180 6.27 -6.65 -9.33
C ALA A 180 7.72 -6.90 -8.86
N HIS A 181 8.52 -7.44 -9.77
CA HIS A 181 9.94 -7.70 -9.57
C HIS A 181 10.80 -6.42 -9.76
N ALA A 182 11.94 -6.32 -9.06
CA ALA A 182 12.88 -5.19 -9.12
C ALA A 182 13.33 -4.83 -10.56
N LEU A 183 13.48 -5.80 -11.43
CA LEU A 183 13.88 -5.57 -12.83
C LEU A 183 12.92 -4.66 -13.61
N LYS A 184 11.68 -4.50 -13.17
CA LYS A 184 10.71 -3.63 -13.83
C LYS A 184 11.12 -2.15 -13.80
N PHE A 185 11.82 -1.74 -12.73
CA PHE A 185 12.23 -0.35 -12.49
C PHE A 185 13.73 -0.25 -12.15
N ALA A 186 14.54 -1.13 -12.72
CA ALA A 186 15.97 -1.23 -12.41
C ALA A 186 16.74 0.09 -12.59
N GLY A 187 16.31 0.98 -13.48
CA GLY A 187 16.92 2.29 -13.69
C GLY A 187 16.96 3.18 -12.43
N PHE A 188 16.03 3.01 -11.50
CA PHE A 188 16.08 3.77 -10.24
C PHE A 188 17.21 3.28 -9.32
N GLN A 189 17.53 2.00 -9.35
CA GLN A 189 18.69 1.49 -8.63
C GLN A 189 20.01 2.03 -9.23
N ASP A 190 20.11 2.12 -10.55
CA ASP A 190 21.25 2.73 -11.22
C ASP A 190 21.42 4.20 -10.81
N TYR A 191 20.32 4.97 -10.75
CA TYR A 191 20.34 6.34 -10.27
C TYR A 191 20.78 6.43 -8.81
N TYR A 192 20.30 5.53 -7.98
CA TYR A 192 20.62 5.51 -6.54
C TYR A 192 22.10 5.17 -6.32
N PHE A 193 22.60 4.09 -6.88
CA PHE A 193 24.00 3.67 -6.71
C PHE A 193 24.99 4.57 -7.45
N GLY A 194 24.58 5.15 -8.57
CA GLY A 194 25.36 6.12 -9.34
C GLY A 194 25.42 7.53 -8.74
N ASP A 195 24.61 7.81 -7.71
CA ASP A 195 24.50 9.15 -7.10
C ASP A 195 24.07 10.25 -8.08
N HIS A 196 23.13 9.91 -8.95
CA HIS A 196 22.65 10.84 -10.00
C HIS A 196 21.10 10.80 -10.14
N PHE A 197 20.40 10.61 -9.01
CA PHE A 197 18.95 10.76 -9.00
C PHE A 197 18.56 12.19 -9.39
N PRO A 198 17.62 12.38 -10.34
CA PRO A 198 17.11 13.71 -10.65
C PRO A 198 16.53 14.40 -9.42
N PRO A 199 16.81 15.70 -9.18
CA PRO A 199 16.42 16.41 -7.94
C PRO A 199 14.92 16.36 -7.63
N GLU A 200 14.07 16.30 -8.66
CA GLU A 200 12.61 16.28 -8.53
C GLU A 200 12.05 15.01 -7.84
N TYR A 201 12.86 13.94 -7.76
CA TYR A 201 12.48 12.73 -7.01
C TYR A 201 12.76 12.85 -5.52
N HIS A 202 13.52 13.83 -5.08
CA HIS A 202 13.90 14.03 -3.66
C HIS A 202 14.58 12.81 -3.02
N VAL A 203 15.31 12.02 -3.81
CA VAL A 203 16.05 10.83 -3.37
C VAL A 203 17.54 11.12 -3.33
N LYS A 204 18.19 10.72 -2.25
CA LYS A 204 19.65 10.76 -2.10
C LYS A 204 20.17 9.38 -1.66
N PRO A 205 21.32 8.94 -2.16
CA PRO A 205 21.90 7.68 -1.72
C PRO A 205 22.16 7.66 -0.21
N ASN A 206 21.64 6.62 0.44
CA ASN A 206 21.95 6.35 1.84
C ASN A 206 23.26 5.56 1.93
N ALA A 207 24.28 6.14 2.56
CA ALA A 207 25.59 5.52 2.66
C ALA A 207 25.56 4.12 3.31
N ALA A 208 24.69 3.90 4.29
CA ALA A 208 24.52 2.61 4.94
C ALA A 208 23.97 1.54 4.00
N LEU A 209 23.17 1.93 3.01
CA LEU A 209 22.64 1.04 1.98
C LEU A 209 23.54 0.92 0.76
N LYS A 210 24.27 1.96 0.41
CA LYS A 210 25.16 1.99 -0.75
C LYS A 210 26.40 1.11 -0.58
N ASN A 211 26.96 1.06 0.64
CA ASN A 211 28.27 0.46 0.91
C ASN A 211 28.21 -0.90 1.64
N ALA A 212 27.03 -1.44 1.90
CA ALA A 212 26.93 -2.76 2.47
C ALA A 212 27.13 -3.86 1.41
N PRO A 213 27.83 -4.95 1.72
CA PRO A 213 28.05 -6.06 0.80
C PRO A 213 26.75 -6.75 0.39
#